data_ed1e01a20f8471f3a040642688a22cd1
#
_entry.id   ed1e01a20f8471f3a040642688a22cd1
#
_cell.length_a   1.000
_cell.length_b   1.000
_cell.length_c   1.000
_cell.angle_alpha   90.00
_cell.angle_beta   90.00
_cell.angle_gamma   90.00
#
_symmetry.space_group_name_H-M   'P 1'
#
loop_
_entity.id
_entity.type
_entity.pdbx_description
1 polymer ?
#
loop_
_entity_poly.entity_id
_entity_poly.type
_entity_poly.pdbx_seq_one_letter_code
_entity_poly.pdbx_strand_id
1 'polypeptide(L)'
;NPETRYAGTPHNVGYEVVERLALSWGLSWDMTPEALIARGSAEGKNVCLVKIQTAMNLTGSGLKHLSESMAFSPEQCILVFDDLDLPISAVKTRIKGGAGGHRGVASVLEAFQTDAIRRVKVGVGKAGGKLDRVTYVLTAFDEESRIAIDQSILTAKAHLLDMMGRPSVAKTH
;
A
#
# COMPACT_ATOMS: atom_id res chain seq x y z
N ASN A 1 7.35 -6.26 -0.04
CA ASN A 1 8.51 -7.16 -0.26
C ASN A 1 8.07 -8.37 -1.09
N PRO A 2 8.73 -8.64 -2.23
CA PRO A 2 8.30 -9.71 -3.14
C PRO A 2 8.60 -11.14 -2.66
N GLU A 3 9.53 -11.31 -1.74
CA GLU A 3 9.94 -12.63 -1.27
C GLU A 3 8.86 -13.28 -0.40
N THR A 4 8.59 -14.56 -0.64
CA THR A 4 7.55 -15.35 0.07
C THR A 4 7.76 -15.41 1.58
N ARG A 5 9.01 -15.29 2.06
CA ARG A 5 9.33 -15.25 3.50
C ARG A 5 8.71 -14.07 4.24
N TYR A 6 8.28 -13.04 3.53
CA TYR A 6 7.62 -11.88 4.13
C TYR A 6 6.08 -11.93 4.03
N ALA A 7 5.52 -13.03 3.55
CA ALA A 7 4.09 -13.25 3.58
C ALA A 7 3.57 -13.20 5.02
N GLY A 8 2.44 -12.54 5.24
CA GLY A 8 1.85 -12.40 6.58
C GLY A 8 2.60 -11.48 7.54
N THR A 9 3.56 -10.68 7.05
CA THR A 9 4.25 -9.68 7.87
C THR A 9 3.58 -8.31 7.77
N PRO A 10 3.74 -7.43 8.78
CA PRO A 10 3.26 -6.05 8.73
C PRO A 10 3.64 -5.32 7.44
N HIS A 11 4.89 -5.41 6.98
CA HIS A 11 5.36 -4.72 5.77
C HIS A 11 4.72 -5.21 4.47
N ASN A 12 4.01 -6.34 4.48
CA ASN A 12 3.26 -6.85 3.33
C ASN A 12 1.74 -6.66 3.44
N VAL A 13 1.24 -6.03 4.51
CA VAL A 13 -0.21 -5.80 4.67
C VAL A 13 -0.83 -5.03 3.49
N GLY A 14 -0.09 -4.09 2.90
CA GLY A 14 -0.54 -3.39 1.69
C GLY A 14 -0.73 -4.32 0.49
N TYR A 15 0.13 -5.33 0.33
CA TYR A 15 -0.03 -6.37 -0.71
C TYR A 15 -1.30 -7.18 -0.47
N GLU A 16 -1.56 -7.59 0.76
CA GLU A 16 -2.74 -8.38 1.11
C GLU A 16 -4.04 -7.60 0.84
N VAL A 17 -4.06 -6.29 1.09
CA VAL A 17 -5.22 -5.44 0.77
C VAL A 17 -5.49 -5.45 -0.73
N VAL A 18 -4.49 -5.22 -1.57
CA VAL A 18 -4.69 -5.19 -3.03
C VAL A 18 -4.97 -6.58 -3.61
N GLU A 19 -4.46 -7.65 -3.01
CA GLU A 19 -4.80 -9.03 -3.36
C GLU A 19 -6.27 -9.35 -3.09
N ARG A 20 -6.78 -8.94 -1.92
CA ARG A 20 -8.20 -9.08 -1.58
C ARG A 20 -9.11 -8.27 -2.52
N LEU A 21 -8.65 -7.10 -2.97
CA LEU A 21 -9.36 -6.31 -4.00
C LEU A 21 -9.37 -7.03 -5.34
N ALA A 22 -8.21 -7.49 -5.83
CA ALA A 22 -8.12 -8.22 -7.09
C ALA A 22 -9.06 -9.44 -7.10
N LEU A 23 -9.03 -10.25 -6.03
CA LEU A 23 -9.91 -11.40 -5.87
C LEU A 23 -11.39 -11.00 -5.90
N SER A 24 -11.77 -9.96 -5.18
CA SER A 24 -13.17 -9.52 -5.11
C SER A 24 -13.70 -8.92 -6.42
N TRP A 25 -12.82 -8.45 -7.28
CA TRP A 25 -13.16 -7.89 -8.59
C TRP A 25 -12.91 -8.88 -9.75
N GLY A 26 -12.46 -10.10 -9.45
CA GLY A 26 -12.15 -11.09 -10.46
C GLY A 26 -10.99 -10.71 -11.37
N LEU A 27 -10.05 -9.92 -10.88
CA LEU A 27 -8.89 -9.46 -11.65
C LEU A 27 -7.73 -10.44 -11.53
N SER A 28 -7.09 -10.71 -12.65
CA SER A 28 -5.88 -11.54 -12.73
C SER A 28 -4.62 -10.68 -12.67
N TRP A 29 -3.54 -11.26 -12.12
CA TRP A 29 -2.24 -10.61 -12.02
C TRP A 29 -1.37 -10.93 -13.23
N ASP A 30 -0.89 -9.90 -13.90
CA ASP A 30 0.15 -9.97 -14.93
C ASP A 30 1.50 -9.61 -14.30
N MET A 31 2.54 -10.36 -14.64
CA MET A 31 3.90 -10.11 -14.15
C MET A 31 4.67 -9.22 -15.14
N THR A 32 5.29 -8.19 -14.62
CA THR A 32 6.31 -7.40 -15.33
C THR A 32 7.64 -7.49 -14.55
N PRO A 33 8.76 -7.04 -15.10
CA PRO A 33 10.04 -7.01 -14.37
C PRO A 33 9.97 -6.23 -13.04
N GLU A 34 9.17 -5.17 -12.98
CA GLU A 34 9.11 -4.26 -11.83
C GLU A 34 7.92 -4.51 -10.90
N ALA A 35 6.84 -5.14 -11.41
CA ALA A 35 5.59 -5.23 -10.67
C ALA A 35 4.72 -6.43 -11.07
N LEU A 36 3.85 -6.84 -10.15
CA LEU A 36 2.61 -7.55 -10.48
C LEU A 36 1.50 -6.52 -10.64
N ILE A 37 0.75 -6.61 -11.74
CA ILE A 37 -0.26 -5.62 -12.13
C ILE A 37 -1.57 -6.35 -12.41
N ALA A 38 -2.67 -5.91 -11.78
CA ALA A 38 -4.01 -6.39 -12.11
C ALA A 38 -4.86 -5.20 -12.59
N ARG A 39 -5.39 -5.31 -13.79
CA ARG A 39 -6.16 -4.24 -14.44
C ARG A 39 -7.58 -4.69 -14.74
N GLY A 40 -8.51 -3.77 -14.64
CA GLY A 40 -9.89 -4.02 -15.01
C GLY A 40 -10.82 -2.87 -14.69
N SER A 41 -12.12 -3.16 -14.71
CA SER A 41 -13.15 -2.21 -14.30
C SER A 41 -13.75 -2.67 -12.98
N ALA A 42 -13.80 -1.78 -12.01
CA ALA A 42 -14.42 -2.02 -10.72
C ALA A 42 -15.16 -0.76 -10.26
N GLU A 43 -16.36 -0.91 -9.70
CA GLU A 43 -17.20 0.19 -9.24
C GLU A 43 -17.43 1.28 -10.32
N GLY A 44 -17.55 0.85 -11.59
CA GLY A 44 -17.74 1.74 -12.73
C GLY A 44 -16.49 2.55 -13.13
N LYS A 45 -15.31 2.19 -12.65
CA LYS A 45 -14.03 2.87 -12.92
C LYS A 45 -12.98 1.90 -13.44
N ASN A 46 -12.11 2.40 -14.32
CA ASN A 46 -10.90 1.67 -14.68
C ASN A 46 -9.93 1.71 -13.49
N VAL A 47 -9.49 0.54 -13.05
CA VAL A 47 -8.60 0.36 -11.92
C VAL A 47 -7.34 -0.38 -12.34
N CYS A 48 -6.25 -0.04 -11.66
CA CYS A 48 -4.98 -0.74 -11.77
C CYS A 48 -4.44 -0.99 -10.36
N LEU A 49 -4.39 -2.26 -9.97
CA LEU A 49 -3.76 -2.69 -8.73
C LEU A 49 -2.31 -3.05 -9.01
N VAL A 50 -1.40 -2.59 -8.18
CA VAL A 50 0.04 -2.75 -8.39
C VAL A 50 0.71 -3.25 -7.12
N LYS A 51 1.56 -4.29 -7.27
CA LYS A 51 2.49 -4.75 -6.25
C LYS A 51 3.91 -4.62 -6.81
N ILE A 52 4.65 -3.61 -6.35
CA ILE A 52 6.02 -3.35 -6.83
C ILE A 52 6.94 -4.48 -6.37
N GLN A 53 7.66 -5.08 -7.32
CA GLN A 53 8.53 -6.25 -7.09
C GLN A 53 9.99 -5.86 -6.83
N THR A 54 10.22 -4.76 -6.12
CA THR A 54 11.54 -4.32 -5.68
C THR A 54 11.66 -4.40 -4.16
N ALA A 55 12.88 -4.24 -3.64
CA ALA A 55 13.06 -4.04 -2.19
C ALA A 55 12.29 -2.79 -1.73
N MET A 56 11.82 -2.78 -0.48
CA MET A 56 10.94 -1.74 0.07
C MET A 56 11.50 -0.32 -0.13
N ASN A 57 12.79 -0.12 0.07
CA ASN A 57 13.45 1.18 -0.12
C ASN A 57 13.65 1.59 -1.60
N LEU A 58 13.33 0.72 -2.55
CA LEU A 58 13.37 0.96 -3.99
C LEU A 58 11.97 1.05 -4.61
N THR A 59 10.92 1.01 -3.79
CA THR A 59 9.52 1.09 -4.27
C THR A 59 9.28 2.32 -5.14
N GLY A 60 9.88 3.46 -4.79
CA GLY A 60 9.71 4.72 -5.54
C GLY A 60 10.27 4.66 -6.95
N SER A 61 11.47 4.11 -7.13
CA SER A 61 12.07 3.97 -8.47
C SER A 61 11.25 3.03 -9.35
N GLY A 62 10.81 1.89 -8.81
CA GLY A 62 9.95 0.95 -9.54
C GLY A 62 8.60 1.58 -9.92
N LEU A 63 7.97 2.30 -8.99
CA LEU A 63 6.70 2.98 -9.28
C LEU A 63 6.88 4.14 -10.28
N LYS A 64 7.99 4.87 -10.23
CA LYS A 64 8.32 5.94 -11.17
C LYS A 64 8.48 5.41 -12.59
N HIS A 65 9.26 4.34 -12.76
CA HIS A 65 9.41 3.69 -14.06
C HIS A 65 8.07 3.20 -14.62
N LEU A 66 7.25 2.59 -13.76
CA LEU A 66 5.90 2.16 -14.12
C LEU A 66 5.01 3.35 -14.52
N SER A 67 5.11 4.49 -13.83
CA SER A 67 4.33 5.69 -14.14
C SER A 67 4.66 6.27 -15.51
N GLU A 68 5.91 6.19 -15.91
CA GLU A 68 6.37 6.63 -17.24
C GLU A 68 5.86 5.69 -18.34
N SER A 69 5.96 4.39 -18.14
CA SER A 69 5.51 3.38 -19.10
C SER A 69 3.99 3.31 -19.29
N MET A 70 3.23 3.59 -18.23
CA MET A 70 1.77 3.53 -18.22
C MET A 70 1.08 4.91 -18.28
N ALA A 71 1.86 5.99 -18.35
CA ALA A 71 1.39 7.37 -18.43
C ALA A 71 0.40 7.78 -17.33
N PHE A 72 0.71 7.49 -16.05
CA PHE A 72 -0.07 7.97 -14.91
C PHE A 72 0.74 8.93 -14.03
N SER A 73 0.04 9.77 -13.28
CA SER A 73 0.64 10.71 -12.34
C SER A 73 0.47 10.25 -10.88
N PRO A 74 1.30 10.74 -9.94
CA PRO A 74 1.20 10.36 -8.53
C PRO A 74 -0.14 10.74 -7.89
N GLU A 75 -0.83 11.75 -8.38
CA GLU A 75 -2.14 12.17 -7.90
C GLU A 75 -3.24 11.13 -8.19
N GLN A 76 -3.02 10.28 -9.19
CA GLN A 76 -3.90 9.15 -9.52
C GLN A 76 -3.66 7.94 -8.62
N CYS A 77 -2.56 7.94 -7.87
CA CYS A 77 -2.20 6.83 -6.99
C CYS A 77 -2.88 6.91 -5.62
N ILE A 78 -3.12 5.74 -5.05
CA ILE A 78 -3.43 5.56 -3.62
C ILE A 78 -2.44 4.55 -3.08
N LEU A 79 -1.55 4.98 -2.18
CA LEU A 79 -0.62 4.08 -1.50
C LEU A 79 -1.33 3.36 -0.36
N VAL A 80 -1.09 2.05 -0.25
CA VAL A 80 -1.58 1.24 0.88
C VAL A 80 -0.37 0.62 1.57
N PHE A 81 -0.23 0.86 2.87
CA PHE A 81 0.94 0.43 3.62
C PHE A 81 0.68 0.34 5.13
N ASP A 82 1.59 -0.30 5.84
CA ASP A 82 1.58 -0.44 7.30
C ASP A 82 1.95 0.86 8.01
N ASP A 83 1.33 1.10 9.17
CA ASP A 83 1.66 2.22 10.05
C ASP A 83 1.86 1.73 11.49
N LEU A 84 3.10 1.84 11.97
CA LEU A 84 3.50 1.43 13.32
C LEU A 84 2.97 2.34 14.44
N ASP A 85 2.56 3.56 14.10
CA ASP A 85 2.02 4.52 15.07
C ASP A 85 0.50 4.41 15.24
N LEU A 86 -0.12 3.52 14.46
CA LEU A 86 -1.53 3.16 14.59
C LEU A 86 -1.69 1.81 15.29
N PRO A 87 -2.63 1.69 16.23
CA PRO A 87 -2.94 0.39 16.81
C PRO A 87 -3.45 -0.58 15.75
N ILE A 88 -3.28 -1.89 16.00
CA ILE A 88 -3.92 -2.93 15.21
C ILE A 88 -5.43 -2.66 15.17
N SER A 89 -6.08 -2.97 14.06
CA SER A 89 -7.50 -2.67 13.75
C SER A 89 -7.79 -1.23 13.36
N ALA A 90 -6.86 -0.29 13.50
CA ALA A 90 -7.05 1.08 13.02
C ALA A 90 -6.66 1.22 11.54
N VAL A 91 -7.50 1.87 10.77
CA VAL A 91 -7.20 2.27 9.39
C VAL A 91 -7.42 3.77 9.24
N LYS A 92 -6.48 4.47 8.63
CA LYS A 92 -6.58 5.92 8.40
C LYS A 92 -6.28 6.28 6.96
N THR A 93 -7.02 7.24 6.43
CA THR A 93 -6.77 7.84 5.12
C THR A 93 -6.12 9.19 5.25
N ARG A 94 -5.30 9.57 4.26
CA ARG A 94 -4.69 10.89 4.11
C ARG A 94 -4.60 11.24 2.64
N ILE A 95 -4.74 12.50 2.31
CA ILE A 95 -4.58 13.03 0.95
C ILE A 95 -3.15 13.47 0.65
N LYS A 96 -2.34 13.72 1.69
CA LYS A 96 -0.93 14.11 1.62
C LYS A 96 -0.21 13.83 2.94
N GLY A 97 1.11 14.01 2.97
CA GLY A 97 1.93 13.99 4.19
C GLY A 97 3.26 13.27 4.04
N GLY A 98 4.09 13.31 5.07
CA GLY A 98 5.40 12.66 5.14
C GLY A 98 5.36 11.14 5.22
N ALA A 99 6.52 10.51 5.22
CA ALA A 99 6.66 9.07 5.21
C ALA A 99 6.37 8.37 6.55
N GLY A 100 6.40 9.09 7.67
CA GLY A 100 6.19 8.50 9.00
C GLY A 100 7.19 7.39 9.37
N GLY A 101 8.40 7.45 8.80
CA GLY A 101 9.43 6.41 9.00
C GLY A 101 9.28 5.17 8.10
N HIS A 102 8.25 5.08 7.27
CA HIS A 102 8.06 3.97 6.34
C HIS A 102 8.98 4.12 5.11
N ARG A 103 9.96 3.22 4.94
CA ARG A 103 10.99 3.32 3.90
C ARG A 103 10.42 3.30 2.48
N GLY A 104 9.41 2.48 2.21
CA GLY A 104 8.75 2.42 0.90
C GLY A 104 8.04 3.73 0.55
N VAL A 105 7.34 4.33 1.51
CA VAL A 105 6.68 5.63 1.32
C VAL A 105 7.72 6.72 1.10
N ALA A 106 8.80 6.75 1.90
CA ALA A 106 9.89 7.71 1.72
C ALA A 106 10.46 7.64 0.30
N SER A 107 10.76 6.44 -0.19
CA SER A 107 11.23 6.20 -1.56
C SER A 107 10.25 6.73 -2.62
N VAL A 108 8.95 6.54 -2.44
CA VAL A 108 7.94 7.06 -3.38
C VAL A 108 7.89 8.59 -3.37
N LEU A 109 7.87 9.22 -2.19
CA LEU A 109 7.83 10.68 -2.08
C LEU A 109 9.09 11.32 -2.68
N GLU A 110 10.25 10.70 -2.49
CA GLU A 110 11.52 11.13 -3.09
C GLU A 110 11.49 11.00 -4.64
N ALA A 111 11.06 9.86 -5.17
CA ALA A 111 11.03 9.61 -6.61
C ALA A 111 10.08 10.57 -7.36
N PHE A 112 8.96 10.93 -6.77
CA PHE A 112 7.97 11.82 -7.39
C PHE A 112 8.11 13.29 -6.95
N GLN A 113 8.99 13.60 -6.01
CA GLN A 113 9.22 14.96 -5.48
C GLN A 113 7.91 15.64 -5.03
N THR A 114 7.00 14.87 -4.41
CA THR A 114 5.70 15.37 -3.92
C THR A 114 5.24 14.59 -2.70
N ASP A 115 4.57 15.25 -1.78
CA ASP A 115 3.87 14.62 -0.65
C ASP A 115 2.35 14.49 -0.88
N ALA A 116 1.86 15.05 -2.00
CA ALA A 116 0.45 15.07 -2.37
C ALA A 116 -0.01 13.75 -3.03
N ILE A 117 0.30 12.63 -2.38
CA ILE A 117 -0.13 11.30 -2.80
C ILE A 117 -1.13 10.76 -1.77
N ARG A 118 -2.29 10.35 -2.24
CA ARG A 118 -3.34 9.75 -1.40
C ARG A 118 -2.87 8.45 -0.78
N ARG A 119 -3.30 8.16 0.43
CA ARG A 119 -2.86 6.96 1.15
C ARG A 119 -3.89 6.38 2.09
N VAL A 120 -3.88 5.06 2.19
CA VAL A 120 -4.57 4.28 3.20
C VAL A 120 -3.50 3.64 4.08
N LYS A 121 -3.51 3.96 5.36
CA LYS A 121 -2.58 3.50 6.38
C LYS A 121 -3.25 2.41 7.21
N VAL A 122 -2.67 1.24 7.23
CA VAL A 122 -3.16 0.10 8.02
C VAL A 122 -2.34 0.02 9.31
N GLY A 123 -2.98 0.16 10.44
CA GLY A 123 -2.34 0.05 11.74
C GLY A 123 -1.91 -1.39 11.99
N VAL A 124 -0.65 -1.55 12.33
CA VAL A 124 -0.03 -2.85 12.65
C VAL A 124 0.47 -2.90 14.10
N GLY A 125 0.19 -1.85 14.87
CA GLY A 125 0.65 -1.75 16.25
C GLY A 125 2.13 -1.36 16.35
N LYS A 126 2.58 -1.24 17.58
CA LYS A 126 3.97 -0.89 17.89
C LYS A 126 4.79 -2.15 18.12
N ALA A 127 6.05 -2.10 17.73
CA ALA A 127 7.02 -3.10 18.16
C ALA A 127 7.00 -3.19 19.70
N GLY A 128 6.63 -4.35 20.22
CA GLY A 128 6.59 -4.62 21.66
C GLY A 128 7.92 -5.16 22.18
N GLY A 129 8.24 -4.87 23.44
CA GLY A 129 9.40 -5.44 24.11
C GLY A 129 10.74 -5.00 23.54
N LYS A 130 11.62 -5.98 23.23
CA LYS A 130 12.99 -5.75 22.75
C LYS A 130 13.15 -5.71 21.22
N LEU A 131 12.05 -5.90 20.47
CA LEU A 131 12.12 -5.88 19.01
C LEU A 131 12.28 -4.45 18.49
N ASP A 132 13.27 -4.25 17.62
CA ASP A 132 13.38 -3.01 16.86
C ASP A 132 12.31 -2.94 15.76
N ARG A 133 12.06 -1.72 15.26
CA ARG A 133 10.98 -1.47 14.27
C ARG A 133 11.15 -2.30 12.98
N VAL A 134 12.39 -2.50 12.53
CA VAL A 134 12.67 -3.22 11.28
C VAL A 134 12.37 -4.71 11.45
N THR A 135 12.85 -5.31 12.52
CA THR A 135 12.58 -6.71 12.85
C THR A 135 11.07 -6.94 13.01
N TYR A 136 10.38 -6.05 13.71
CA TYR A 136 8.94 -6.17 13.91
C TYR A 136 8.17 -6.23 12.59
N VAL A 137 8.39 -5.29 11.67
CA VAL A 137 7.62 -5.24 10.41
C VAL A 137 7.96 -6.38 9.44
N LEU A 138 9.03 -7.11 9.68
CA LEU A 138 9.45 -8.28 8.90
C LEU A 138 9.15 -9.62 9.59
N THR A 139 8.56 -9.60 10.78
CA THR A 139 8.14 -10.79 11.52
C THR A 139 6.65 -11.02 11.29
N ALA A 140 6.26 -12.27 10.99
CA ALA A 140 4.85 -12.61 10.79
C ALA A 140 4.02 -12.30 12.04
N PHE A 141 2.77 -11.88 11.83
CA PHE A 141 1.81 -11.70 12.92
C PHE A 141 1.58 -13.02 13.68
N ASP A 142 1.40 -12.93 14.98
CA ASP A 142 0.83 -14.01 15.76
C ASP A 142 -0.66 -14.23 15.41
N GLU A 143 -1.24 -15.31 15.89
CA GLU A 143 -2.60 -15.72 15.53
C GLU A 143 -3.66 -14.67 15.95
N GLU A 144 -3.51 -14.08 17.14
CA GLU A 144 -4.43 -13.06 17.65
C GLU A 144 -4.36 -11.78 16.80
N SER A 145 -3.15 -11.29 16.55
CA SER A 145 -2.91 -10.13 15.67
C SER A 145 -3.41 -10.37 14.26
N ARG A 146 -3.24 -11.59 13.73
CA ARG A 146 -3.69 -11.97 12.39
C ARG A 146 -5.20 -11.78 12.21
N ILE A 147 -6.02 -12.21 13.19
CA ILE A 147 -7.47 -12.03 13.15
C ILE A 147 -7.83 -10.54 13.07
N ALA A 148 -7.19 -9.72 13.89
CA ALA A 148 -7.44 -8.28 13.90
C ALA A 148 -6.97 -7.59 12.61
N ILE A 149 -5.85 -8.03 12.02
CA ILE A 149 -5.35 -7.55 10.72
C ILE A 149 -6.29 -7.93 9.58
N ASP A 150 -6.88 -9.10 9.58
CA ASP A 150 -7.88 -9.50 8.57
C ASP A 150 -9.08 -8.55 8.56
N GLN A 151 -9.55 -8.09 9.71
CA GLN A 151 -10.58 -7.06 9.81
C GLN A 151 -10.09 -5.70 9.31
N SER A 152 -8.84 -5.34 9.60
CA SER A 152 -8.22 -4.11 9.10
C SER A 152 -8.13 -4.10 7.57
N ILE A 153 -7.82 -5.23 6.95
CA ILE A 153 -7.78 -5.38 5.49
C ILE A 153 -9.16 -5.12 4.87
N LEU A 154 -10.23 -5.64 5.48
CA LEU A 154 -11.60 -5.36 5.02
C LEU A 154 -11.96 -3.88 5.16
N THR A 155 -11.58 -3.26 6.26
CA THR A 155 -11.77 -1.82 6.51
C THR A 155 -10.95 -0.98 5.51
N ALA A 156 -9.69 -1.35 5.25
CA ALA A 156 -8.84 -0.67 4.27
C ALA A 156 -9.42 -0.75 2.85
N LYS A 157 -10.02 -1.88 2.47
CA LYS A 157 -10.75 -2.03 1.21
C LYS A 157 -11.90 -1.02 1.11
N ALA A 158 -12.73 -0.88 2.15
CA ALA A 158 -13.82 0.09 2.16
C ALA A 158 -13.32 1.54 2.02
N HIS A 159 -12.23 1.89 2.72
CA HIS A 159 -11.59 3.20 2.59
C HIS A 159 -11.01 3.46 1.20
N LEU A 160 -10.45 2.45 0.54
CA LEU A 160 -9.97 2.56 -0.84
C LEU A 160 -11.12 2.87 -1.81
N LEU A 161 -12.25 2.16 -1.69
CA LEU A 161 -13.45 2.41 -2.50
C LEU A 161 -13.98 3.83 -2.31
N ASP A 162 -14.07 4.32 -1.08
CA ASP A 162 -14.46 5.71 -0.79
C ASP A 162 -13.48 6.71 -1.42
N MET A 163 -12.17 6.49 -1.28
CA MET A 163 -11.15 7.37 -1.87
C MET A 163 -11.15 7.35 -3.40
N MET A 164 -11.48 6.24 -4.04
CA MET A 164 -11.64 6.15 -5.50
C MET A 164 -12.84 6.97 -5.97
N GLY A 165 -13.87 7.11 -5.14
CA GLY A 165 -15.06 7.96 -5.43
C GLY A 165 -14.75 9.46 -5.41
N ARG A 166 -13.71 9.89 -4.70
CA ARG A 166 -13.34 11.30 -4.56
C ARG A 166 -12.48 11.77 -5.74
N PRO A 167 -12.66 13.03 -6.22
CA PRO A 167 -11.80 13.57 -7.26
C PRO A 167 -10.33 13.59 -6.77
N SER A 168 -9.39 13.38 -7.70
CA SER A 168 -7.96 13.57 -7.41
C SER A 168 -7.73 15.01 -6.95
N VAL A 169 -6.79 15.19 -6.02
CA VAL A 169 -6.44 16.55 -5.55
C VAL A 169 -5.80 17.30 -6.72
N ALA A 170 -6.58 18.17 -7.36
CA ALA A 170 -6.05 19.05 -8.40
C ALA A 170 -4.98 19.96 -7.78
N LYS A 171 -3.84 20.13 -8.46
CA LYS A 171 -2.89 21.17 -8.10
C LYS A 171 -3.60 22.52 -8.25
N THR A 172 -3.88 23.17 -7.13
CA THR A 172 -4.16 24.61 -7.15
C THR A 172 -2.83 25.28 -7.49
N HIS A 173 -2.73 25.83 -8.70
CA HIS A 173 -1.61 26.67 -9.14
C HIS A 173 -1.63 27.99 -8.39
#